data_0442f962dcafbcb235eb2bd0578ca9a3
#
_entry.id   0442f962dcafbcb235eb2bd0578ca9a3
#
_cell.length_a   1.000
_cell.length_b   1.000
_cell.length_c   1.000
_cell.angle_alpha   90.00
_cell.angle_beta   90.00
_cell.angle_gamma   90.00
#
_symmetry.space_group_name_H-M   'P 1'
#
loop_
_entity.id
_entity.type
_entity.pdbx_description
1 polymer ?
#
loop_
_entity_poly.entity_id
_entity_poly.type
_entity_poly.pdbx_seq_one_letter_code
_entity_poly.pdbx_strand_id
1 'polypeptide(L)'
;MNIKPLPLVIIKDLYYKDSLSSVEIGKKFNVSPWVVIRFMKRNNLLLRTRVESNANAFNRRPLTFSIKKNLSLKERELKIAGVLLYWAEGGKPSWHTRNWTVDLANSDPKMIMLFLRFLREICRVDEKKLSVQLYCHADQNVEVLKKYWSILTKIPFKKFIKPYVRQDFNPNGRKMAHGLVHIRYCDKKLLMQIDAWIKDYCKKFKIMVE
;
A
#
# COMPACT_ATOMS: atom_id res chain seq x y z
N MET A 1 7.81 39.89 21.59
CA MET A 1 7.26 38.54 21.87
C MET A 1 8.28 37.74 22.65
N ASN A 2 8.04 37.52 23.95
CA ASN A 2 8.91 36.65 24.77
C ASN A 2 8.71 35.19 24.35
N ILE A 3 9.60 34.69 23.49
CA ILE A 3 9.63 33.27 23.15
C ILE A 3 10.17 32.57 24.42
N LYS A 4 9.32 31.78 25.09
CA LYS A 4 9.77 30.93 26.20
C LYS A 4 10.94 30.08 25.70
N PRO A 5 12.04 29.98 26.49
CA PRO A 5 13.18 29.17 26.08
C PRO A 5 12.76 27.72 25.87
N LEU A 6 13.12 27.14 24.71
CA LEU A 6 12.82 25.75 24.40
C LEU A 6 13.60 24.84 25.36
N PRO A 7 12.94 23.89 26.06
CA PRO A 7 13.62 23.02 27.03
C PRO A 7 14.43 21.94 26.30
N LEU A 8 15.75 21.95 26.48
CA LEU A 8 16.71 21.10 25.75
C LEU A 8 16.39 19.60 25.88
N VAL A 9 16.14 19.15 27.10
CA VAL A 9 15.85 17.72 27.35
C VAL A 9 14.59 17.27 26.64
N ILE A 10 13.53 18.08 26.71
CA ILE A 10 12.26 17.76 26.06
C ILE A 10 12.41 17.75 24.53
N ILE A 11 13.13 18.73 23.98
CA ILE A 11 13.38 18.76 22.52
C ILE A 11 14.18 17.53 22.06
N LYS A 12 15.20 17.10 22.83
CA LYS A 12 15.94 15.87 22.55
C LYS A 12 15.02 14.64 22.54
N ASP A 13 14.17 14.48 23.54
CA ASP A 13 13.27 13.33 23.64
C ASP A 13 12.25 13.33 22.52
N LEU A 14 11.59 14.44 22.25
CA LEU A 14 10.64 14.56 21.15
C LEU A 14 11.29 14.28 19.78
N TYR A 15 12.51 14.77 19.60
CA TYR A 15 13.19 14.59 18.30
C TYR A 15 13.78 13.19 18.15
N TYR A 16 14.55 12.68 19.11
CA TYR A 16 15.27 11.42 18.97
C TYR A 16 14.46 10.19 19.40
N LYS A 17 13.72 10.26 20.51
CA LYS A 17 12.92 9.13 21.01
C LYS A 17 11.58 9.05 20.31
N ASP A 18 10.81 10.14 20.28
CA ASP A 18 9.48 10.16 19.65
C ASP A 18 9.53 10.34 18.15
N SER A 19 10.73 10.54 17.59
CA SER A 19 10.96 10.75 16.14
C SER A 19 10.15 11.89 15.52
N LEU A 20 9.74 12.90 16.31
CA LEU A 20 9.01 14.05 15.80
C LEU A 20 9.88 14.88 14.84
N SER A 21 9.24 15.48 13.85
CA SER A 21 9.88 16.44 12.95
C SER A 21 9.97 17.83 13.61
N SER A 22 10.87 18.69 13.12
CA SER A 22 10.94 20.09 13.55
C SER A 22 9.62 20.85 13.37
N VAL A 23 8.81 20.45 12.36
CA VAL A 23 7.46 21.01 12.15
C VAL A 23 6.50 20.62 13.27
N GLU A 24 6.49 19.35 13.67
CA GLU A 24 5.62 18.85 14.74
C GLU A 24 6.04 19.40 16.10
N ILE A 25 7.34 19.48 16.35
CA ILE A 25 7.88 20.11 17.56
C ILE A 25 7.53 21.61 17.58
N GLY A 26 7.70 22.30 16.45
CA GLY A 26 7.33 23.70 16.33
C GLY A 26 5.86 23.95 16.65
N LYS A 27 4.96 23.10 16.16
CA LYS A 27 3.53 23.16 16.50
C LYS A 27 3.27 22.98 18.00
N LYS A 28 3.97 22.02 18.65
CA LYS A 28 3.80 21.78 20.11
C LYS A 28 4.22 22.99 20.97
N PHE A 29 5.23 23.72 20.55
CA PHE A 29 5.75 24.87 21.27
C PHE A 29 5.27 26.22 20.73
N ASN A 30 4.39 26.22 19.73
CA ASN A 30 3.90 27.41 19.05
C ASN A 30 5.03 28.29 18.48
N VAL A 31 6.02 27.65 17.88
CA VAL A 31 7.16 28.31 17.22
C VAL A 31 7.32 27.78 15.78
N SER A 32 8.01 28.56 14.93
CA SER A 32 8.27 28.09 13.58
C SER A 32 9.24 26.90 13.57
N PRO A 33 9.18 26.01 12.59
CA PRO A 33 10.13 24.88 12.44
C PRO A 33 11.58 25.35 12.42
N TRP A 34 11.81 26.54 11.88
CA TRP A 34 13.13 27.14 11.77
C TRP A 34 13.74 27.51 13.13
N VAL A 35 12.90 27.97 14.08
CA VAL A 35 13.33 28.23 15.47
C VAL A 35 13.79 26.94 16.13
N VAL A 36 13.09 25.82 15.91
CA VAL A 36 13.47 24.50 16.44
C VAL A 36 14.82 24.07 15.82
N ILE A 37 15.00 24.19 14.53
CA ILE A 37 16.25 23.83 13.82
C ILE A 37 17.41 24.68 14.33
N ARG A 38 17.21 26.01 14.46
CA ARG A 38 18.24 26.92 14.99
C ARG A 38 18.61 26.57 16.41
N PHE A 39 17.60 26.28 17.26
CA PHE A 39 17.82 25.86 18.65
C PHE A 39 18.66 24.57 18.71
N MET A 40 18.31 23.58 17.92
CA MET A 40 19.03 22.31 17.85
C MET A 40 20.49 22.52 17.42
N LYS A 41 20.74 23.32 16.37
CA LYS A 41 22.10 23.64 15.93
C LYS A 41 22.92 24.35 17.00
N ARG A 42 22.34 25.33 17.71
CA ARG A 42 23.02 26.07 18.78
C ARG A 42 23.40 25.18 19.98
N ASN A 43 22.65 24.09 20.19
CA ASN A 43 22.92 23.11 21.24
C ASN A 43 23.68 21.88 20.74
N ASN A 44 24.33 21.96 19.57
CA ASN A 44 25.12 20.88 18.95
C ASN A 44 24.33 19.57 18.79
N LEU A 45 23.00 19.66 18.55
CA LEU A 45 22.18 18.50 18.26
C LEU A 45 22.23 18.14 16.77
N LEU A 46 22.51 16.88 16.49
CA LEU A 46 22.55 16.38 15.12
C LEU A 46 21.16 16.41 14.48
N LEU A 47 21.08 17.01 13.30
CA LEU A 47 19.85 16.98 12.52
C LEU A 47 19.80 15.73 11.67
N ARG A 48 18.62 15.11 11.60
CA ARG A 48 18.38 13.99 10.68
C ARG A 48 18.53 14.46 9.23
N THR A 49 19.09 13.58 8.42
CA THR A 49 19.09 13.74 6.98
C THR A 49 17.65 13.68 6.43
N ARG A 50 17.48 14.10 5.17
CA ARG A 50 16.17 13.98 4.50
C ARG A 50 15.70 12.54 4.39
N VAL A 51 16.62 11.59 4.17
CA VAL A 51 16.32 10.16 4.09
C VAL A 51 15.80 9.63 5.42
N GLU A 52 16.50 9.91 6.53
CA GLU A 52 16.07 9.52 7.88
C GLU A 52 14.75 10.17 8.28
N SER A 53 14.54 11.44 7.95
CA SER A 53 13.28 12.14 8.21
C SER A 53 12.12 11.51 7.46
N ASN A 54 12.30 11.12 6.20
CA ASN A 54 11.29 10.43 5.40
C ASN A 54 11.02 9.01 5.93
N ALA A 55 12.06 8.28 6.35
CA ALA A 55 11.92 6.95 6.95
C ALA A 55 11.13 7.02 8.26
N ASN A 56 11.45 7.96 9.14
CA ASN A 56 10.73 8.17 10.40
C ASN A 56 9.26 8.54 10.16
N ALA A 57 8.99 9.46 9.24
CA ALA A 57 7.63 9.84 8.87
C ALA A 57 6.84 8.63 8.30
N PHE A 58 7.47 7.80 7.49
CA PHE A 58 6.87 6.57 6.97
C PHE A 58 6.57 5.57 8.09
N ASN A 59 7.53 5.31 8.98
CA ASN A 59 7.37 4.33 10.07
C ASN A 59 6.25 4.73 11.04
N ARG A 60 6.09 6.03 11.31
CA ARG A 60 5.06 6.57 12.20
C ARG A 60 3.66 6.62 11.60
N ARG A 61 3.51 6.49 10.27
CA ARG A 61 2.17 6.43 9.66
C ARG A 61 1.39 5.24 10.20
N PRO A 62 0.13 5.45 10.64
CA PRO A 62 -0.70 4.35 11.11
C PRO A 62 -0.90 3.32 9.99
N LEU A 63 -1.02 2.07 10.38
CA LEU A 63 -1.38 1.00 9.45
C LEU A 63 -2.83 1.19 9.01
N THR A 64 -3.09 0.93 7.73
CA THR A 64 -4.44 0.93 7.16
C THR A 64 -4.95 -0.50 6.94
N PHE A 65 -4.28 -1.46 7.56
CA PHE A 65 -4.60 -2.87 7.57
C PHE A 65 -4.20 -3.49 8.90
N SER A 66 -4.72 -4.66 9.21
CA SER A 66 -4.30 -5.42 10.40
C SER A 66 -4.24 -6.91 10.08
N ILE A 67 -3.05 -7.51 10.20
CA ILE A 67 -2.88 -8.92 9.90
C ILE A 67 -3.56 -9.77 10.97
N LYS A 68 -4.43 -10.69 10.56
CA LYS A 68 -5.06 -11.65 11.46
C LYS A 68 -4.02 -12.61 12.02
N LYS A 69 -3.86 -12.66 13.35
CA LYS A 69 -2.82 -13.46 14.02
C LYS A 69 -3.22 -14.93 14.16
N ASN A 70 -4.40 -15.19 14.72
CA ASN A 70 -4.89 -16.55 14.97
C ASN A 70 -5.71 -17.02 13.77
N LEU A 71 -5.09 -17.84 12.92
CA LEU A 71 -5.70 -18.37 11.71
C LEU A 71 -6.18 -19.81 11.94
N SER A 72 -7.43 -20.09 11.61
CA SER A 72 -7.94 -21.45 11.43
C SER A 72 -7.21 -22.14 10.26
N LEU A 73 -7.37 -23.45 10.11
CA LEU A 73 -6.79 -24.20 9.00
C LEU A 73 -7.20 -23.59 7.65
N LYS A 74 -8.48 -23.36 7.43
CA LYS A 74 -9.02 -22.74 6.20
C LYS A 74 -8.44 -21.34 5.94
N GLU A 75 -8.21 -20.55 6.97
CA GLU A 75 -7.61 -19.22 6.81
C GLU A 75 -6.11 -19.28 6.52
N ARG A 76 -5.40 -20.30 7.02
CA ARG A 76 -4.01 -20.57 6.63
C ARG A 76 -3.92 -20.93 5.15
N GLU A 77 -4.81 -21.77 4.67
CA GLU A 77 -4.93 -22.11 3.25
C GLU A 77 -5.23 -20.87 2.40
N LEU A 78 -6.20 -20.05 2.82
CA LEU A 78 -6.50 -18.79 2.14
C LEU A 78 -5.30 -17.83 2.11
N LYS A 79 -4.53 -17.73 3.20
CA LYS A 79 -3.29 -16.94 3.23
C LYS A 79 -2.29 -17.46 2.22
N ILE A 80 -2.04 -18.77 2.19
CA ILE A 80 -1.10 -19.40 1.24
C ILE A 80 -1.55 -19.12 -0.19
N ALA A 81 -2.81 -19.41 -0.50
CA ALA A 81 -3.38 -19.20 -1.83
C ALA A 81 -3.29 -17.73 -2.27
N GLY A 82 -3.63 -16.79 -1.38
CA GLY A 82 -3.56 -15.35 -1.66
C GLY A 82 -2.14 -14.84 -1.89
N VAL A 83 -1.17 -15.30 -1.11
CA VAL A 83 0.24 -14.95 -1.27
C VAL A 83 0.82 -15.53 -2.57
N LEU A 84 0.53 -16.80 -2.87
CA LEU A 84 1.00 -17.44 -4.09
C LEU A 84 0.37 -16.82 -5.34
N LEU A 85 -0.93 -16.51 -5.29
CA LEU A 85 -1.61 -15.81 -6.37
C LEU A 85 -0.98 -14.43 -6.62
N TYR A 86 -0.70 -13.67 -5.55
CA TYR A 86 -0.02 -12.39 -5.67
C TYR A 86 1.42 -12.56 -6.20
N TRP A 87 2.12 -13.59 -5.81
CA TRP A 87 3.46 -13.87 -6.32
C TRP A 87 3.46 -14.16 -7.82
N ALA A 88 2.47 -14.91 -8.31
CA ALA A 88 2.32 -15.22 -9.74
C ALA A 88 1.87 -14.01 -10.56
N GLU A 89 0.79 -13.33 -10.17
CA GLU A 89 0.05 -12.35 -10.97
C GLU A 89 0.15 -10.91 -10.47
N GLY A 90 0.67 -10.71 -9.25
CA GLY A 90 0.74 -9.39 -8.64
C GLY A 90 1.87 -8.51 -9.16
N GLY A 91 1.66 -7.21 -9.09
CA GLY A 91 2.68 -6.22 -9.39
C GLY A 91 3.87 -6.31 -8.43
N LYS A 92 5.07 -6.43 -8.98
CA LYS A 92 6.29 -6.49 -8.18
C LYS A 92 6.67 -5.12 -7.64
N PRO A 93 7.27 -5.03 -6.43
CA PRO A 93 7.84 -3.78 -5.94
C PRO A 93 8.86 -3.25 -6.94
N SER A 94 8.70 -2.00 -7.36
CA SER A 94 9.65 -1.36 -8.28
C SER A 94 10.20 -0.09 -7.66
N TRP A 95 11.51 -0.07 -7.43
CA TRP A 95 12.24 1.11 -6.98
C TRP A 95 12.32 2.18 -8.05
N HIS A 96 12.36 1.79 -9.33
CA HIS A 96 12.44 2.70 -10.46
C HIS A 96 11.13 3.47 -10.68
N THR A 97 10.00 2.78 -10.64
CA THR A 97 8.68 3.41 -10.87
C THR A 97 8.06 3.99 -9.60
N ARG A 98 8.68 3.74 -8.43
CA ARG A 98 8.15 4.11 -7.09
C ARG A 98 6.70 3.64 -6.87
N ASN A 99 6.31 2.57 -7.54
CA ASN A 99 4.99 1.97 -7.36
C ASN A 99 4.98 1.10 -6.10
N TRP A 100 4.29 1.58 -5.08
CA TRP A 100 4.16 0.91 -3.79
C TRP A 100 2.72 0.46 -3.54
N THR A 101 2.06 0.00 -4.58
CA THR A 101 0.68 -0.44 -4.54
C THR A 101 0.63 -1.97 -4.59
N VAL A 102 -0.13 -2.58 -3.70
CA VAL A 102 -0.56 -3.96 -3.86
C VAL A 102 -1.55 -3.96 -5.02
N ASP A 103 -1.16 -4.53 -6.14
CA ASP A 103 -1.90 -4.51 -7.40
C ASP A 103 -1.92 -5.92 -7.99
N LEU A 104 -3.10 -6.49 -8.17
CA LEU A 104 -3.29 -7.78 -8.83
C LEU A 104 -4.20 -7.60 -10.02
N ALA A 105 -3.70 -7.95 -11.20
CA ALA A 105 -4.42 -7.87 -12.46
C ALA A 105 -4.84 -9.27 -12.92
N ASN A 106 -6.13 -9.48 -13.14
CA ASN A 106 -6.61 -10.72 -13.73
C ASN A 106 -7.97 -10.55 -14.41
N SER A 107 -8.30 -11.44 -15.34
CA SER A 107 -9.60 -11.51 -16.03
C SER A 107 -10.49 -12.63 -15.47
N ASP A 108 -9.94 -13.54 -14.67
CA ASP A 108 -10.70 -14.61 -14.03
C ASP A 108 -11.38 -14.09 -12.73
N PRO A 109 -12.73 -14.08 -12.70
CA PRO A 109 -13.47 -13.63 -11.53
C PRO A 109 -13.15 -14.43 -10.26
N LYS A 110 -12.84 -15.73 -10.38
CA LYS A 110 -12.53 -16.58 -9.23
C LYS A 110 -11.22 -16.18 -8.58
N MET A 111 -10.18 -15.88 -9.40
CA MET A 111 -8.88 -15.41 -8.91
C MET A 111 -9.01 -14.04 -8.24
N ILE A 112 -9.78 -13.13 -8.82
CA ILE A 112 -10.06 -11.82 -8.24
C ILE A 112 -10.78 -11.96 -6.88
N MET A 113 -11.80 -12.82 -6.80
CA MET A 113 -12.53 -13.05 -5.55
C MET A 113 -11.69 -13.71 -4.46
N LEU A 114 -10.84 -14.68 -4.83
CA LEU A 114 -9.89 -15.30 -3.91
C LEU A 114 -8.94 -14.25 -3.31
N PHE A 115 -8.38 -13.39 -4.17
CA PHE A 115 -7.47 -12.34 -3.73
C PHE A 115 -8.15 -11.29 -2.83
N LEU A 116 -9.37 -10.88 -3.18
CA LEU A 116 -10.14 -9.96 -2.33
C LEU A 116 -10.47 -10.58 -0.97
N ARG A 117 -10.80 -11.87 -0.91
CA ARG A 117 -10.99 -12.58 0.36
C ARG A 117 -9.71 -12.57 1.19
N PHE A 118 -8.56 -12.86 0.57
CA PHE A 118 -7.26 -12.77 1.24
C PHE A 118 -7.01 -11.36 1.82
N LEU A 119 -7.22 -10.30 1.03
CA LEU A 119 -7.06 -8.92 1.50
C LEU A 119 -8.02 -8.58 2.65
N ARG A 120 -9.28 -9.01 2.57
CA ARG A 120 -10.32 -8.70 3.55
C ARG A 120 -10.21 -9.53 4.82
N GLU A 121 -10.06 -10.85 4.69
CA GLU A 121 -10.14 -11.78 5.82
C GLU A 121 -8.79 -11.91 6.54
N ILE A 122 -7.68 -11.94 5.80
CA ILE A 122 -6.34 -12.15 6.35
C ILE A 122 -5.62 -10.84 6.63
N CYS A 123 -5.60 -9.93 5.63
CA CYS A 123 -4.93 -8.64 5.77
C CYS A 123 -5.82 -7.57 6.43
N ARG A 124 -7.14 -7.77 6.50
CA ARG A 124 -8.11 -6.84 7.09
C ARG A 124 -7.87 -5.39 6.64
N VAL A 125 -7.85 -5.21 5.32
CA VAL A 125 -7.57 -3.93 4.69
C VAL A 125 -8.70 -2.93 4.89
N ASP A 126 -8.40 -1.64 4.91
CA ASP A 126 -9.41 -0.59 4.89
C ASP A 126 -10.09 -0.54 3.51
N GLU A 127 -11.37 -0.94 3.45
CA GLU A 127 -12.19 -0.93 2.23
C GLU A 127 -12.20 0.43 1.52
N LYS A 128 -12.02 1.53 2.26
CA LYS A 128 -11.99 2.88 1.69
C LYS A 128 -10.79 3.10 0.77
N LYS A 129 -9.73 2.32 0.92
CA LYS A 129 -8.50 2.39 0.12
C LYS A 129 -8.46 1.41 -1.05
N LEU A 130 -9.38 0.45 -1.11
CA LEU A 130 -9.51 -0.41 -2.27
C LEU A 130 -10.01 0.39 -3.47
N SER A 131 -9.41 0.14 -4.62
CA SER A 131 -9.83 0.69 -5.91
C SER A 131 -9.73 -0.36 -7.01
N VAL A 132 -10.48 -0.16 -8.09
CA VAL A 132 -10.50 -1.04 -9.25
C VAL A 132 -10.14 -0.24 -10.49
N GLN A 133 -9.29 -0.79 -11.34
CA GLN A 133 -9.05 -0.25 -12.68
C GLN A 133 -9.45 -1.32 -13.71
N LEU A 134 -10.38 -0.96 -14.57
CA LEU A 134 -10.81 -1.81 -15.66
C LEU A 134 -9.91 -1.61 -16.88
N TYR A 135 -9.53 -2.72 -17.52
CA TYR A 135 -8.91 -2.78 -18.84
C TYR A 135 -9.83 -3.54 -19.78
N CYS A 136 -10.20 -2.91 -20.91
CA CYS A 136 -11.11 -3.49 -21.87
C CYS A 136 -10.77 -3.03 -23.29
N HIS A 137 -11.39 -3.65 -24.29
CA HIS A 137 -11.30 -3.23 -25.68
C HIS A 137 -12.35 -2.17 -26.00
N ALA A 138 -12.10 -1.38 -27.06
CA ALA A 138 -12.96 -0.25 -27.46
C ALA A 138 -14.39 -0.67 -27.87
N ASP A 139 -14.58 -1.91 -28.28
CA ASP A 139 -15.88 -2.50 -28.64
C ASP A 139 -16.68 -3.03 -27.42
N GLN A 140 -16.11 -3.00 -26.24
CA GLN A 140 -16.77 -3.45 -25.03
C GLN A 140 -17.44 -2.28 -24.28
N ASN A 141 -18.62 -2.51 -23.74
CA ASN A 141 -19.33 -1.49 -22.96
C ASN A 141 -18.73 -1.36 -21.54
N VAL A 142 -17.98 -0.29 -21.34
CA VAL A 142 -17.29 0.01 -20.07
C VAL A 142 -18.24 0.01 -18.87
N GLU A 143 -19.44 0.58 -19.00
CA GLU A 143 -20.38 0.70 -17.87
C GLU A 143 -20.98 -0.66 -17.49
N VAL A 144 -21.25 -1.52 -18.47
CA VAL A 144 -21.70 -2.90 -18.23
C VAL A 144 -20.62 -3.69 -17.48
N LEU A 145 -19.36 -3.56 -17.95
CA LEU A 145 -18.23 -4.25 -17.31
C LEU A 145 -17.99 -3.75 -15.89
N LYS A 146 -18.02 -2.45 -15.65
CA LYS A 146 -17.93 -1.88 -14.30
C LYS A 146 -19.05 -2.38 -13.40
N LYS A 147 -20.30 -2.44 -13.92
CA LYS A 147 -21.44 -2.97 -13.15
C LYS A 147 -21.21 -4.42 -12.74
N TYR A 148 -20.78 -5.26 -13.69
CA TYR A 148 -20.45 -6.65 -13.42
C TYR A 148 -19.42 -6.78 -12.28
N TRP A 149 -18.27 -6.09 -12.42
CA TRP A 149 -17.21 -6.16 -11.44
C TRP A 149 -17.59 -5.52 -10.09
N SER A 150 -18.38 -4.44 -10.09
CA SER A 150 -18.85 -3.82 -8.85
C SER A 150 -19.76 -4.75 -8.04
N ILE A 151 -20.69 -5.44 -8.72
CA ILE A 151 -21.57 -6.41 -8.07
C ILE A 151 -20.74 -7.57 -7.50
N LEU A 152 -19.86 -8.14 -8.31
CA LEU A 152 -19.05 -9.29 -7.92
C LEU A 152 -18.11 -8.97 -6.75
N THR A 153 -17.34 -7.88 -6.87
CA THR A 153 -16.32 -7.51 -5.89
C THR A 153 -16.87 -6.82 -4.65
N LYS A 154 -18.12 -6.33 -4.72
CA LYS A 154 -18.75 -5.44 -3.73
C LYS A 154 -17.98 -4.13 -3.53
N ILE A 155 -17.15 -3.74 -4.50
CA ILE A 155 -16.46 -2.45 -4.51
C ILE A 155 -17.33 -1.45 -5.28
N PRO A 156 -17.74 -0.32 -4.65
CA PRO A 156 -18.70 0.60 -5.27
C PRO A 156 -18.10 1.34 -6.47
N PHE A 157 -18.93 1.74 -7.43
CA PHE A 157 -18.56 2.45 -8.68
C PHE A 157 -17.59 3.61 -8.46
N LYS A 158 -17.78 4.40 -7.42
CA LYS A 158 -16.91 5.55 -7.09
C LYS A 158 -15.45 5.17 -6.81
N LYS A 159 -15.17 3.89 -6.61
CA LYS A 159 -13.81 3.35 -6.42
C LYS A 159 -13.19 2.82 -7.70
N PHE A 160 -13.95 2.83 -8.80
CA PHE A 160 -13.41 2.54 -10.12
C PHE A 160 -12.69 3.78 -10.64
N ILE A 161 -11.39 3.66 -10.82
CA ILE A 161 -10.59 4.73 -11.43
C ILE A 161 -10.75 4.70 -12.95
N LYS A 162 -10.20 5.71 -13.64
CA LYS A 162 -10.31 5.82 -15.10
C LYS A 162 -9.93 4.51 -15.78
N PRO A 163 -10.83 3.91 -16.57
CA PRO A 163 -10.55 2.66 -17.27
C PRO A 163 -9.47 2.88 -18.35
N TYR A 164 -8.72 1.83 -18.62
CA TYR A 164 -7.87 1.79 -19.78
C TYR A 164 -8.61 1.07 -20.91
N VAL A 165 -8.93 1.82 -21.98
CA VAL A 165 -9.62 1.29 -23.14
C VAL A 165 -8.61 1.14 -24.27
N ARG A 166 -8.36 -0.10 -24.67
CA ARG A 166 -7.44 -0.45 -25.74
C ARG A 166 -8.12 -0.24 -27.09
N GLN A 167 -7.53 0.62 -27.95
CA GLN A 167 -8.08 0.97 -29.25
C GLN A 167 -7.75 -0.04 -30.34
N ASP A 168 -6.60 -0.69 -30.22
CA ASP A 168 -6.19 -1.76 -31.14
C ASP A 168 -7.04 -3.00 -30.88
N PHE A 169 -7.91 -3.28 -31.83
CA PHE A 169 -8.85 -4.38 -31.76
C PHE A 169 -8.53 -5.41 -32.86
N ASN A 170 -8.28 -6.64 -32.44
CA ASN A 170 -8.25 -7.77 -33.37
C ASN A 170 -9.62 -8.50 -33.31
N PRO A 171 -10.49 -8.38 -34.34
CA PRO A 171 -11.81 -9.00 -34.34
C PRO A 171 -11.77 -10.52 -34.23
N ASN A 172 -10.67 -11.13 -34.66
CA ASN A 172 -10.45 -12.59 -34.60
C ASN A 172 -9.72 -13.02 -33.31
N GLY A 173 -9.33 -12.07 -32.46
CA GLY A 173 -8.64 -12.34 -31.21
C GLY A 173 -9.56 -12.86 -30.13
N ARG A 174 -9.01 -13.64 -29.20
CA ARG A 174 -9.73 -14.10 -28.00
C ARG A 174 -10.06 -12.93 -27.09
N LYS A 175 -11.35 -12.60 -26.95
CA LYS A 175 -11.82 -11.52 -26.08
C LYS A 175 -12.00 -12.02 -24.66
N MET A 176 -11.60 -11.22 -23.68
CA MET A 176 -11.96 -11.43 -22.28
C MET A 176 -13.41 -10.95 -22.08
N ALA A 177 -14.34 -11.88 -21.79
CA ALA A 177 -15.78 -11.60 -21.70
C ALA A 177 -16.11 -10.41 -20.78
N HIS A 178 -15.35 -10.24 -19.70
CA HIS A 178 -15.58 -9.18 -18.71
C HIS A 178 -14.40 -8.18 -18.60
N GLY A 179 -13.54 -8.15 -19.62
CA GLY A 179 -12.30 -7.37 -19.58
C GLY A 179 -11.33 -7.94 -18.51
N LEU A 180 -10.30 -7.18 -18.20
CA LEU A 180 -9.34 -7.47 -17.14
C LEU A 180 -9.48 -6.38 -16.07
N VAL A 181 -9.39 -6.74 -14.80
CA VAL A 181 -9.39 -5.76 -13.70
C VAL A 181 -8.14 -5.84 -12.86
N HIS A 182 -7.70 -4.69 -12.43
CA HIS A 182 -6.72 -4.52 -11.37
C HIS A 182 -7.44 -4.27 -10.05
N ILE A 183 -7.18 -5.10 -9.05
CA ILE A 183 -7.53 -4.82 -7.66
C ILE A 183 -6.34 -4.15 -7.01
N ARG A 184 -6.53 -2.91 -6.57
CA ARG A 184 -5.44 -2.04 -6.12
C ARG A 184 -5.65 -1.60 -4.68
N TYR A 185 -4.60 -1.72 -3.89
CA TYR A 185 -4.54 -1.20 -2.53
C TYR A 185 -3.24 -0.43 -2.31
N CYS A 186 -3.32 0.90 -2.26
CA CYS A 186 -2.14 1.76 -2.17
C CYS A 186 -1.61 1.82 -0.74
N ASP A 187 -0.76 0.84 -0.38
CA ASP A 187 -0.08 0.79 0.92
C ASP A 187 1.26 0.05 0.82
N LYS A 188 2.35 0.81 0.98
CA LYS A 188 3.71 0.26 0.93
C LYS A 188 3.97 -0.76 2.03
N LYS A 189 3.42 -0.57 3.25
CA LYS A 189 3.66 -1.48 4.37
C LYS A 189 3.01 -2.84 4.10
N LEU A 190 1.80 -2.87 3.51
CA LEU A 190 1.17 -4.12 3.12
C LEU A 190 1.93 -4.81 1.99
N LEU A 191 2.37 -4.06 0.98
CA LEU A 191 3.19 -4.62 -0.10
C LEU A 191 4.46 -5.28 0.44
N MET A 192 5.18 -4.60 1.33
CA MET A 192 6.37 -5.16 1.99
C MET A 192 6.04 -6.39 2.84
N GLN A 193 4.87 -6.42 3.48
CA GLN A 193 4.43 -7.57 4.27
C GLN A 193 4.15 -8.81 3.39
N ILE A 194 3.52 -8.61 2.24
CA ILE A 194 3.27 -9.70 1.27
C ILE A 194 4.61 -10.21 0.71
N ASP A 195 5.52 -9.30 0.33
CA ASP A 195 6.86 -9.65 -0.13
C ASP A 195 7.67 -10.44 0.93
N ALA A 196 7.56 -10.05 2.20
CA ALA A 196 8.17 -10.79 3.30
C ALA A 196 7.60 -12.22 3.40
N TRP A 197 6.30 -12.42 3.25
CA TRP A 197 5.71 -13.77 3.26
C TRP A 197 6.17 -14.62 2.07
N ILE A 198 6.33 -14.03 0.87
CA ILE A 198 6.90 -14.73 -0.29
C ILE A 198 8.32 -15.19 0.03
N LYS A 199 9.15 -14.30 0.59
CA LYS A 199 10.54 -14.64 1.00
C LYS A 199 10.57 -15.73 2.07
N ASP A 200 9.65 -15.70 3.02
CA ASP A 200 9.55 -16.73 4.06
C ASP A 200 9.20 -18.10 3.46
N TYR A 201 8.31 -18.15 2.46
CA TYR A 201 8.02 -19.40 1.75
C TYR A 201 9.23 -19.89 0.96
N CYS A 202 9.95 -19.01 0.25
CA CYS A 202 11.19 -19.39 -0.44
C CYS A 202 12.20 -20.02 0.53
N LYS A 203 12.42 -19.39 1.69
CA LYS A 203 13.31 -19.95 2.73
C LYS A 203 12.82 -21.29 3.26
N LYS A 204 11.53 -21.42 3.59
CA LYS A 204 10.94 -22.65 4.11
C LYS A 204 11.11 -23.82 3.15
N PHE A 205 10.99 -23.60 1.87
CA PHE A 205 11.15 -24.62 0.83
C PHE A 205 12.57 -24.70 0.26
N LYS A 206 13.54 -23.98 0.86
CA LYS A 206 14.94 -23.93 0.42
C LYS A 206 15.11 -23.53 -1.05
N ILE A 207 14.21 -22.69 -1.56
CA ILE A 207 14.31 -22.14 -2.91
C ILE A 207 15.35 -21.02 -2.84
N MET A 208 16.58 -21.31 -3.25
CA MET A 208 17.65 -20.33 -3.41
C MET A 208 17.79 -20.02 -4.90
N VAL A 209 17.69 -18.75 -5.25
CA VAL A 209 18.05 -18.24 -6.58
C VAL A 209 19.29 -17.40 -6.34
N GLU A 210 20.40 -17.77 -6.98
CA GLU A 210 21.64 -17.01 -6.99
C GLU A 210 21.45 -15.65 -7.69
#